data_1eaa866f4cc3de77db5abf483c69b314
#
_entry.id   1eaa866f4cc3de77db5abf483c69b314
#
_cell.length_a   1.000
_cell.length_b   1.000
_cell.length_c   1.000
_cell.angle_alpha   90.00
_cell.angle_beta   90.00
_cell.angle_gamma   90.00
#
_symmetry.space_group_name_H-M   'P 1'
#
loop_
_entity.id
_entity.type
_entity.pdbx_description
1 polymer ?
#
loop_
_entity_poly.entity_id
_entity_poly.type
_entity_poly.pdbx_seq_one_letter_code
_entity_poly.pdbx_strand_id
1 'polypeptide(L)'
;MKRIVPFILLLLLIPSCIYSGAGYRRITMDEAAELMEKENGYVLLDVRTKEEYESGHIPHSINLPLGDIGSSSISILPDKSQMILVYCRSGNRSRQASEKLVKLGYTYVVEIVGINSWKGEIVR
;
A
#
# COMPACT_ATOMS: atom_id res chain seq x y z
N MET A 1 50.23 14.18 19.97
CA MET A 1 48.87 14.52 20.45
C MET A 1 47.85 13.93 19.52
N LYS A 2 47.09 12.98 20.01
CA LYS A 2 46.01 12.38 19.23
C LYS A 2 44.81 13.32 19.27
N ARG A 3 44.41 13.87 18.13
CA ARG A 3 43.15 14.63 18.02
C ARG A 3 42.01 13.64 18.05
N ILE A 4 41.18 13.71 19.08
CA ILE A 4 39.93 12.99 19.12
C ILE A 4 38.97 13.78 18.24
N VAL A 5 38.67 13.26 17.06
CA VAL A 5 37.59 13.75 16.23
C VAL A 5 36.28 13.26 16.88
N PRO A 6 35.40 14.15 17.36
CA PRO A 6 34.12 13.65 17.85
C PRO A 6 33.37 13.06 16.68
N PHE A 7 33.08 11.78 16.78
CA PHE A 7 32.13 11.13 15.89
C PHE A 7 30.76 11.79 16.16
N ILE A 8 30.43 12.80 15.35
CA ILE A 8 29.07 13.32 15.35
C ILE A 8 28.21 12.20 14.79
N LEU A 9 27.60 11.45 15.71
CA LEU A 9 26.54 10.55 15.37
C LEU A 9 25.38 11.42 14.81
N LEU A 10 25.38 11.58 13.49
CA LEU A 10 24.26 12.18 12.78
C LEU A 10 23.09 11.24 12.98
N LEU A 11 22.32 11.51 14.03
CA LEU A 11 21.05 10.85 14.26
C LEU A 11 20.15 11.27 13.10
N LEU A 12 20.15 10.48 12.04
CA LEU A 12 19.13 10.58 11.00
C LEU A 12 17.79 10.41 11.72
N LEU A 13 17.13 11.51 11.98
CA LEU A 13 15.73 11.50 12.33
C LEU A 13 15.00 10.92 11.13
N ILE A 14 14.92 9.59 11.09
CA ILE A 14 13.97 8.90 10.23
C ILE A 14 12.61 9.41 10.74
N PRO A 15 11.84 10.13 9.90
CA PRO A 15 10.49 10.48 10.31
C PRO A 15 9.85 9.17 10.72
N SER A 16 9.37 9.12 11.95
CA SER A 16 8.66 7.95 12.45
C SER A 16 7.42 7.80 11.59
N CYS A 17 7.55 7.02 10.52
CA CYS A 17 6.40 6.46 9.85
C CYS A 17 5.59 5.79 10.94
N ILE A 18 4.36 6.24 11.15
CA ILE A 18 3.45 5.60 12.09
C ILE A 18 3.20 4.21 11.54
N TYR A 19 4.07 3.28 11.90
CA TYR A 19 3.75 1.87 11.75
C TYR A 19 2.58 1.62 12.69
N SER A 20 1.40 1.41 12.11
CA SER A 20 0.37 0.75 12.90
C SER A 20 0.98 -0.56 13.37
N GLY A 21 0.76 -0.98 14.63
CA GLY A 21 1.28 -2.23 15.17
C GLY A 21 0.85 -3.50 14.40
N ALA A 22 0.18 -3.34 13.27
CA ALA A 22 -0.32 -4.36 12.36
C ALA A 22 0.64 -4.72 11.21
N GLY A 23 1.82 -4.07 11.09
CA GLY A 23 2.80 -4.37 10.05
C GLY A 23 2.50 -3.80 8.66
N TYR A 24 1.52 -2.94 8.52
CA TYR A 24 1.26 -2.14 7.32
C TYR A 24 1.14 -0.65 7.67
N ARG A 25 1.37 0.20 6.69
CA ARG A 25 1.24 1.65 6.81
C ARG A 25 -0.10 2.10 6.23
N ARG A 26 -0.75 3.06 6.88
CA ARG A 26 -1.95 3.72 6.35
C ARG A 26 -1.64 5.17 5.98
N ILE A 27 -2.02 5.56 4.77
CA ILE A 27 -1.95 6.94 4.28
C ILE A 27 -3.30 7.34 3.68
N THR A 28 -3.52 8.64 3.52
CA THR A 28 -4.72 9.14 2.84
C THR A 28 -4.64 8.88 1.34
N MET A 29 -5.79 8.91 0.67
CA MET A 29 -5.82 8.80 -0.80
C MET A 29 -5.07 9.96 -1.47
N ASP A 30 -5.14 11.16 -0.93
CA ASP A 30 -4.40 12.31 -1.47
C ASP A 30 -2.88 12.13 -1.33
N GLU A 31 -2.41 11.62 -0.21
CA GLU A 31 -1.00 11.24 -0.02
C GLU A 31 -0.59 10.11 -0.99
N ALA A 32 -1.46 9.15 -1.22
CA ALA A 32 -1.22 8.07 -2.17
C ALA A 32 -1.12 8.59 -3.61
N ALA A 33 -1.95 9.55 -4.00
CA ALA A 33 -1.88 10.18 -5.32
C ALA A 33 -0.53 10.87 -5.55
N GLU A 34 -0.02 11.59 -4.55
CA GLU A 34 1.32 12.19 -4.61
C GLU A 34 2.42 11.13 -4.70
N LEU A 35 2.29 10.05 -3.93
CA LEU A 35 3.24 8.94 -3.96
C LEU A 35 3.30 8.29 -5.35
N MET A 36 2.15 8.07 -5.98
CA MET A 36 2.07 7.46 -7.32
C MET A 36 2.67 8.35 -8.41
N GLU A 37 2.69 9.66 -8.24
CA GLU A 37 3.36 10.59 -9.16
C GLU A 37 4.88 10.53 -9.05
N LYS A 38 5.41 10.26 -7.85
CA LYS A 38 6.86 10.29 -7.55
C LYS A 38 7.54 8.93 -7.67
N GLU A 39 6.81 7.84 -7.45
CA GLU A 39 7.36 6.50 -7.37
C GLU A 39 6.97 5.64 -8.58
N ASN A 40 7.87 4.73 -8.93
CA ASN A 40 7.63 3.66 -9.89
C ASN A 40 7.69 2.31 -9.18
N GLY A 41 7.19 1.27 -9.83
CA GLY A 41 7.36 -0.09 -9.35
C GLY A 41 6.44 -0.51 -8.20
N TYR A 42 5.41 0.26 -7.89
CA TYR A 42 4.36 -0.16 -6.98
C TYR A 42 3.28 -0.96 -7.72
N VAL A 43 2.55 -1.77 -6.97
CA VAL A 43 1.29 -2.40 -7.41
C VAL A 43 0.14 -1.65 -6.76
N LEU A 44 -0.85 -1.25 -7.57
CA LEU A 44 -2.09 -0.66 -7.06
C LEU A 44 -3.16 -1.76 -7.05
N LEU A 45 -3.60 -2.14 -5.86
CA LEU A 45 -4.48 -3.28 -5.62
C LEU A 45 -5.88 -2.83 -5.20
N ASP A 46 -6.86 -3.14 -6.05
CA ASP A 46 -8.28 -2.97 -5.76
C ASP A 46 -8.82 -4.27 -5.14
N VAL A 47 -9.25 -4.20 -3.88
CA VAL A 47 -9.76 -5.38 -3.16
C VAL A 47 -11.28 -5.41 -3.06
N ARG A 48 -11.95 -4.58 -3.89
CA ARG A 48 -13.40 -4.63 -4.06
C ARG A 48 -13.81 -5.86 -4.86
N THR A 49 -15.09 -6.08 -4.97
CA THR A 49 -15.61 -7.15 -5.83
C THR A 49 -15.25 -6.90 -7.30
N LYS A 50 -15.28 -7.97 -8.09
CA LYS A 50 -15.05 -7.89 -9.54
C LYS A 50 -16.04 -6.95 -10.21
N GLU A 51 -17.30 -7.00 -9.82
CA GLU A 51 -18.37 -6.16 -10.36
C GLU A 51 -18.14 -4.68 -10.06
N GLU A 52 -17.72 -4.35 -8.84
CA GLU A 52 -17.35 -2.98 -8.47
C GLU A 52 -16.16 -2.50 -9.32
N TYR A 53 -15.13 -3.32 -9.46
CA TYR A 53 -13.96 -3.00 -10.27
C TYR A 53 -14.32 -2.74 -11.73
N GLU A 54 -15.13 -3.58 -12.33
CA GLU A 54 -15.58 -3.45 -13.72
C GLU A 54 -16.46 -2.21 -13.93
N SER A 55 -17.18 -1.76 -12.92
CA SER A 55 -18.00 -0.53 -12.97
C SER A 55 -17.18 0.75 -12.99
N GLY A 56 -15.93 0.70 -12.56
CA GLY A 56 -14.99 1.81 -12.53
C GLY A 56 -13.91 1.61 -11.49
N HIS A 57 -12.66 1.86 -11.86
CA HIS A 57 -11.49 1.68 -11.00
C HIS A 57 -10.42 2.73 -11.29
N ILE A 58 -9.48 2.87 -10.37
CA ILE A 58 -8.32 3.74 -10.55
C ILE A 58 -7.44 3.17 -11.67
N PRO A 59 -6.98 4.01 -12.62
CA PRO A 59 -6.13 3.53 -13.72
C PRO A 59 -4.93 2.71 -13.22
N HIS A 60 -4.58 1.67 -13.95
CA HIS A 60 -3.48 0.75 -13.68
C HIS A 60 -3.66 -0.15 -12.44
N SER A 61 -4.78 -0.06 -11.74
CA SER A 61 -5.05 -0.99 -10.64
C SER A 61 -5.35 -2.40 -11.15
N ILE A 62 -4.97 -3.37 -10.34
CA ILE A 62 -5.37 -4.77 -10.54
C ILE A 62 -6.38 -5.16 -9.48
N ASN A 63 -7.30 -6.05 -9.82
CA ASN A 63 -8.36 -6.47 -8.91
C ASN A 63 -8.05 -7.83 -8.29
N LEU A 64 -8.04 -7.86 -6.97
CA LEU A 64 -8.02 -9.07 -6.18
C LEU A 64 -9.01 -8.90 -5.02
N PRO A 65 -10.25 -9.39 -5.16
CA PRO A 65 -11.26 -9.23 -4.12
C PRO A 65 -10.80 -9.74 -2.76
N LEU A 66 -11.21 -9.06 -1.70
CA LEU A 66 -10.82 -9.40 -0.32
C LEU A 66 -10.98 -10.90 -0.01
N GLY A 67 -12.10 -11.50 -0.42
CA GLY A 67 -12.38 -12.92 -0.16
C GLY A 67 -11.46 -13.89 -0.88
N ASP A 68 -10.76 -13.45 -1.92
CA ASP A 68 -9.85 -14.26 -2.73
C ASP A 68 -8.39 -14.13 -2.27
N ILE A 69 -8.09 -13.27 -1.31
CA ILE A 69 -6.73 -13.13 -0.76
C ILE A 69 -6.42 -14.33 0.12
N GLY A 70 -5.48 -15.15 -0.31
CA GLY A 70 -5.03 -16.33 0.38
C GLY A 70 -3.77 -16.91 -0.25
N SER A 71 -3.31 -18.06 0.24
CA SER A 71 -2.06 -18.67 -0.23
C SER A 71 -2.05 -19.00 -1.73
N SER A 72 -3.23 -19.30 -2.32
CA SER A 72 -3.37 -19.63 -3.74
C SER A 72 -3.38 -18.41 -4.67
N SER A 73 -3.63 -17.21 -4.16
CA SER A 73 -3.71 -15.97 -4.96
C SER A 73 -2.40 -15.21 -5.06
N ILE A 74 -1.35 -15.66 -4.40
CA ILE A 74 -0.02 -15.03 -4.35
C ILE A 74 0.63 -14.91 -5.73
N SER A 75 0.24 -15.73 -6.70
CA SER A 75 0.77 -15.68 -8.07
C SER A 75 0.53 -14.33 -8.77
N ILE A 76 -0.50 -13.58 -8.38
CA ILE A 76 -0.78 -12.22 -8.89
C ILE A 76 0.20 -11.19 -8.28
N LEU A 77 0.71 -11.48 -7.09
CA LEU A 77 1.62 -10.63 -6.33
C LEU A 77 2.89 -11.42 -6.00
N PRO A 78 3.74 -11.71 -6.99
CA PRO A 78 4.87 -12.64 -6.80
C PRO A 78 6.00 -12.07 -5.95
N ASP A 79 6.15 -10.75 -5.91
CA ASP A 79 7.22 -10.09 -5.16
C ASP A 79 6.70 -9.60 -3.80
N LYS A 80 7.07 -10.30 -2.74
CA LYS A 80 6.64 -9.95 -1.37
C LYS A 80 7.30 -8.70 -0.80
N SER A 81 8.34 -8.19 -1.42
CA SER A 81 9.02 -6.95 -1.02
C SER A 81 8.58 -5.73 -1.81
N GLN A 82 7.77 -5.91 -2.84
CA GLN A 82 7.23 -4.84 -3.66
C GLN A 82 6.24 -3.99 -2.86
N MET A 83 6.25 -2.68 -3.10
CA MET A 83 5.23 -1.79 -2.55
C MET A 83 3.86 -2.14 -3.13
N ILE A 84 2.91 -2.40 -2.27
CA ILE A 84 1.51 -2.68 -2.63
C ILE A 84 0.63 -1.61 -2.01
N LEU A 85 -0.01 -0.82 -2.85
CA LEU A 85 -1.01 0.18 -2.44
C LEU A 85 -2.38 -0.46 -2.51
N VAL A 86 -3.07 -0.55 -1.38
CA VAL A 86 -4.32 -1.32 -1.24
C VAL A 86 -5.49 -0.38 -1.02
N TYR A 87 -6.50 -0.45 -1.86
CA TYR A 87 -7.72 0.33 -1.68
C TYR A 87 -8.99 -0.50 -1.86
N CYS A 88 -10.05 -0.01 -1.24
CA CYS A 88 -11.41 -0.49 -1.46
C CYS A 88 -12.35 0.68 -1.75
N ARG A 89 -13.57 0.66 -1.25
CA ARG A 89 -14.51 1.78 -1.41
C ARG A 89 -14.25 2.90 -0.41
N SER A 90 -14.21 2.57 0.89
CA SER A 90 -14.15 3.53 2.01
C SER A 90 -13.13 3.20 3.09
N GLY A 91 -12.39 2.10 2.98
CA GLY A 91 -11.28 1.76 3.87
C GLY A 91 -11.44 0.53 4.77
N ASN A 92 -12.63 -0.06 4.88
CA ASN A 92 -12.83 -1.22 5.75
C ASN A 92 -12.25 -2.51 5.16
N ARG A 93 -12.56 -2.82 3.92
CA ARG A 93 -12.03 -4.01 3.23
C ARG A 93 -10.54 -3.90 2.96
N SER A 94 -10.04 -2.70 2.62
CA SER A 94 -8.61 -2.46 2.40
C SER A 94 -7.79 -2.66 3.68
N ARG A 95 -8.32 -2.32 4.83
CA ARG A 95 -7.71 -2.62 6.12
C ARG A 95 -7.58 -4.14 6.34
N GLN A 96 -8.68 -4.86 6.14
CA GLN A 96 -8.70 -6.33 6.27
C GLN A 96 -7.76 -7.01 5.27
N ALA A 97 -7.75 -6.53 4.02
CA ALA A 97 -6.85 -7.03 2.98
C ALA A 97 -5.38 -6.80 3.34
N SER A 98 -5.05 -5.62 3.85
CA SER A 98 -3.69 -5.30 4.28
C SER A 98 -3.22 -6.21 5.41
N GLU A 99 -4.07 -6.49 6.39
CA GLU A 99 -3.80 -7.46 7.47
C GLU A 99 -3.53 -8.87 6.92
N LYS A 100 -4.32 -9.32 5.95
CA LYS A 100 -4.12 -10.62 5.30
C LYS A 100 -2.79 -10.69 4.54
N LEU A 101 -2.45 -9.65 3.79
CA LEU A 101 -1.20 -9.57 3.03
C LEU A 101 0.01 -9.62 3.96
N VAL A 102 -0.01 -8.90 5.06
CA VAL A 102 1.06 -8.94 6.08
C VAL A 102 1.24 -10.36 6.62
N LYS A 103 0.15 -11.06 6.94
CA LYS A 103 0.19 -12.46 7.41
C LYS A 103 0.76 -13.42 6.37
N LEU A 104 0.58 -13.12 5.08
CA LEU A 104 1.14 -13.89 3.98
C LEU A 104 2.62 -13.59 3.70
N GLY A 105 3.22 -12.66 4.44
CA GLY A 105 4.64 -12.34 4.34
C GLY A 105 4.98 -11.13 3.45
N TYR A 106 4.01 -10.37 3.01
CA TYR A 106 4.25 -9.11 2.28
C TYR A 106 4.79 -8.05 3.24
N THR A 107 5.92 -7.44 2.88
CA THR A 107 6.69 -6.56 3.78
C THR A 107 6.50 -5.08 3.52
N TYR A 108 5.86 -4.71 2.41
CA TYR A 108 5.68 -3.31 2.02
C TYR A 108 4.23 -3.03 1.61
N VAL A 109 3.33 -3.14 2.57
CA VAL A 109 1.90 -2.93 2.38
C VAL A 109 1.51 -1.53 2.84
N VAL A 110 0.88 -0.78 1.96
CA VAL A 110 0.39 0.58 2.22
C VAL A 110 -1.11 0.62 1.93
N GLU A 111 -1.91 0.77 2.96
CA GLU A 111 -3.36 0.89 2.85
C GLU A 111 -3.70 2.36 2.56
N ILE A 112 -4.46 2.61 1.49
CA ILE A 112 -4.72 3.97 0.99
C ILE A 112 -6.21 4.35 1.02
N VAL A 113 -6.97 3.69 1.87
CA VAL A 113 -8.39 3.94 2.16
C VAL A 113 -9.29 3.54 1.01
N GLY A 114 -9.75 4.44 0.19
CA GLY A 114 -10.76 4.03 -0.77
C GLY A 114 -11.02 5.00 -1.93
N ILE A 115 -11.62 4.43 -2.97
CA ILE A 115 -11.93 5.13 -4.22
C ILE A 115 -12.88 6.32 -4.01
N ASN A 116 -13.67 6.31 -2.94
CA ASN A 116 -14.55 7.45 -2.62
C ASN A 116 -13.77 8.77 -2.42
N SER A 117 -12.52 8.70 -2.02
CA SER A 117 -11.64 9.85 -1.82
C SER A 117 -10.70 10.13 -3.00
N TRP A 118 -10.76 9.30 -4.04
CA TRP A 118 -9.96 9.48 -5.24
C TRP A 118 -10.50 10.63 -6.10
N LYS A 119 -9.65 11.56 -6.47
CA LYS A 119 -9.99 12.76 -7.27
C LYS A 119 -9.53 12.71 -8.72
N GLY A 120 -8.82 11.64 -9.07
CA GLY A 120 -8.30 11.45 -10.42
C GLY A 120 -9.26 10.75 -11.36
N GLU A 121 -8.74 10.35 -12.50
CA GLU A 121 -9.47 9.63 -13.54
C GLU A 121 -9.95 8.26 -13.04
N ILE A 122 -11.13 7.86 -13.51
CA ILE A 122 -11.69 6.51 -13.35
C ILE A 122 -11.81 5.88 -14.74
N VAL A 123 -11.33 4.65 -14.87
CA VAL A 123 -11.43 3.84 -16.08
C VAL A 123 -12.31 2.61 -15.86
N ARG A 124 -12.75 1.99 -16.96
CA ARG A 124 -13.59 0.79 -16.93
C ARG A 124 -12.93 -0.35 -17.69
#